data_610a838de8da7f9d0a2760503257eb44
#
_entry.id   610a838de8da7f9d0a2760503257eb44
#
_cell.length_a   1.000
_cell.length_b   1.000
_cell.length_c   1.000
_cell.angle_alpha   90.00
_cell.angle_beta   90.00
_cell.angle_gamma   90.00
#
_symmetry.space_group_name_H-M   'P 1'
#
loop_
_entity.id
_entity.type
_entity.pdbx_description
1 polymer ?
#
loop_
_entity_poly.entity_id
_entity_poly.type
_entity_poly.pdbx_seq_one_letter_code
_entity_poly.pdbx_strand_id
1 'polypeptide(L)'
;MIELQTGLPGNGKTLYTLDRIEALRKRTGRPVFYSGIPIHRDKLPDWHQLDDPARWFDCPPESIVVIDEAQRLFRPRASGSAVPEYESRLETHRHGGIDLVLLTQQPRLIALNVRELCGRHLHIVRSFGMSRATVHEWPECHMNTQTRKDSIKHIYSYNKAVYTWYKSSEANTY
;
A
#
# COMPACT_ATOMS: atom_id res chain seq x y z
N MET A 1 -6.15 -9.74 -4.04
CA MET A 1 -6.48 -8.38 -4.57
C MET A 1 -5.21 -7.58 -4.68
N ILE A 2 -5.11 -6.71 -5.68
CA ILE A 2 -4.07 -5.69 -5.75
C ILE A 2 -4.71 -4.36 -5.34
N GLU A 3 -4.23 -3.78 -4.25
CA GLU A 3 -4.68 -2.51 -3.72
C GLU A 3 -3.58 -1.46 -3.91
N LEU A 4 -3.93 -0.35 -4.50
CA LEU A 4 -3.04 0.79 -4.67
C LEU A 4 -3.41 1.86 -3.65
N GLN A 5 -2.41 2.34 -2.90
CA GLN A 5 -2.59 3.48 -2.00
C GLN A 5 -1.74 4.65 -2.46
N THR A 6 -2.38 5.79 -2.67
CA THR A 6 -1.72 7.01 -3.11
C THR A 6 -1.98 8.15 -2.13
N GLY A 7 -1.19 9.19 -2.24
CA GLY A 7 -1.25 10.40 -1.42
C GLY A 7 0.12 11.05 -1.34
N LEU A 8 0.14 12.34 -1.12
CA LEU A 8 1.38 13.08 -0.95
C LEU A 8 2.10 12.68 0.35
N PRO A 9 3.40 12.92 0.45
CA PRO A 9 4.12 12.77 1.72
C PRO A 9 3.43 13.57 2.83
N GLY A 10 3.37 13.03 4.04
CA GLY A 10 2.70 13.66 5.17
C GLY A 10 1.19 13.47 5.25
N ASN A 11 0.58 12.79 4.30
CA ASN A 11 -0.86 12.53 4.33
C ASN A 11 -1.27 11.30 5.17
N GLY A 12 -0.30 10.57 5.71
CA GLY A 12 -0.58 9.45 6.62
C GLY A 12 -0.82 8.11 5.93
N LYS A 13 -0.28 7.89 4.71
CA LYS A 13 -0.41 6.60 4.01
C LYS A 13 0.08 5.43 4.84
N THR A 14 1.31 5.53 5.33
CA THR A 14 1.93 4.46 6.12
C THR A 14 1.17 4.23 7.41
N LEU A 15 0.83 5.30 8.12
CA LEU A 15 0.06 5.24 9.35
C LEU A 15 -1.28 4.49 9.14
N TYR A 16 -2.04 4.91 8.16
CA TYR A 16 -3.32 4.31 7.80
C TYR A 16 -3.16 2.82 7.43
N THR A 17 -2.13 2.50 6.66
CA THR A 17 -1.87 1.12 6.24
C THR A 17 -1.53 0.22 7.42
N LEU A 18 -0.62 0.65 8.29
CA LEU A 18 -0.21 -0.13 9.46
C LEU A 18 -1.40 -0.40 10.38
N ASP A 19 -2.19 0.63 10.66
CA ASP A 19 -3.37 0.52 11.52
C ASP A 19 -4.38 -0.47 10.94
N ARG A 20 -4.73 -0.30 9.69
CA ARG A 20 -5.75 -1.11 9.00
C ARG A 20 -5.30 -2.56 8.81
N ILE A 21 -4.08 -2.77 8.35
CA ILE A 21 -3.57 -4.12 8.07
C ILE A 21 -3.33 -4.90 9.37
N GLU A 22 -2.86 -4.26 10.44
CA GLU A 22 -2.73 -4.94 11.72
C GLU A 22 -4.10 -5.38 12.27
N ALA A 23 -5.10 -4.54 12.16
CA ALA A 23 -6.47 -4.91 12.55
C ALA A 23 -6.98 -6.10 11.71
N LEU A 24 -6.71 -6.11 10.42
CA LEU A 24 -7.06 -7.21 9.53
C LEU A 24 -6.33 -8.51 9.89
N ARG A 25 -5.02 -8.43 10.18
CA ARG A 25 -4.24 -9.58 10.63
C ARG A 25 -4.80 -10.20 11.89
N LYS A 26 -5.12 -9.38 12.90
CA LYS A 26 -5.71 -9.85 14.16
C LYS A 26 -7.04 -10.54 13.95
N ARG A 27 -7.85 -10.03 13.05
CA ARG A 27 -9.19 -10.59 12.76
C ARG A 27 -9.13 -11.88 11.97
N THR A 28 -8.19 -12.01 11.02
CA THR A 28 -8.16 -13.11 10.05
C THR A 28 -7.08 -14.15 10.30
N GLY A 29 -6.03 -13.80 11.04
CA GLY A 29 -4.85 -14.66 11.22
C GLY A 29 -3.95 -14.76 9.99
N ARG A 30 -4.19 -13.96 8.95
CA ARG A 30 -3.39 -13.98 7.71
C ARG A 30 -1.97 -13.49 7.97
N PRO A 31 -0.94 -14.15 7.42
CA PRO A 31 0.43 -13.67 7.58
C PRO A 31 0.65 -12.36 6.82
N VAL A 32 1.44 -11.45 7.41
CA VAL A 32 1.77 -10.16 6.83
C VAL A 32 3.27 -10.07 6.58
N PHE A 33 3.62 -9.70 5.36
CA PHE A 33 4.99 -9.40 4.93
C PHE A 33 5.06 -7.94 4.48
N TYR A 34 6.20 -7.30 4.74
CA TYR A 34 6.36 -5.89 4.40
C TYR A 34 7.74 -5.59 3.82
N SER A 35 7.82 -4.56 3.00
CA SER A 35 9.06 -4.02 2.46
C SER A 35 9.00 -2.50 2.40
N GLY A 36 10.11 -1.85 2.72
CA GLY A 36 10.27 -0.40 2.58
C GLY A 36 9.77 0.42 3.77
N ILE A 37 9.27 -0.19 4.83
CA ILE A 37 8.80 0.51 6.02
C ILE A 37 9.74 0.19 7.19
N PRO A 38 10.30 1.21 7.86
CA PRO A 38 11.18 0.97 9.03
C PRO A 38 10.34 0.68 10.29
N ILE A 39 9.81 -0.54 10.36
CA ILE A 39 8.96 -1.01 11.45
C ILE A 39 9.79 -1.34 12.68
N HIS A 40 9.28 -0.99 13.86
CA HIS A 40 9.81 -1.44 15.14
C HIS A 40 9.27 -2.84 15.44
N ARG A 41 10.11 -3.85 15.36
CA ARG A 41 9.72 -5.26 15.44
C ARG A 41 9.05 -5.65 16.77
N ASP A 42 9.42 -4.98 17.87
CA ASP A 42 8.79 -5.17 19.16
C ASP A 42 7.32 -4.73 19.20
N LYS A 43 6.93 -3.83 18.33
CA LYS A 43 5.55 -3.31 18.21
C LYS A 43 4.69 -4.14 17.26
N LEU A 44 5.30 -4.72 16.23
CA LEU A 44 4.63 -5.54 15.22
C LEU A 44 5.38 -6.88 15.07
N PRO A 45 5.44 -7.70 16.14
CA PRO A 45 6.26 -8.91 16.12
C PRO A 45 5.79 -9.97 15.12
N ASP A 46 4.52 -9.92 14.70
CA ASP A 46 3.94 -10.87 13.75
C ASP A 46 4.02 -10.39 12.29
N TRP A 47 4.64 -9.24 12.05
CA TRP A 47 4.94 -8.78 10.70
C TRP A 47 6.34 -9.24 10.30
N HIS A 48 6.45 -9.81 9.10
CA HIS A 48 7.68 -10.39 8.59
C HIS A 48 8.28 -9.49 7.50
N GLN A 49 9.56 -9.16 7.65
CA GLN A 49 10.26 -8.38 6.63
C GLN A 49 10.47 -9.23 5.38
N LEU A 50 10.09 -8.67 4.23
CA LEU A 50 10.34 -9.23 2.93
C LEU A 50 11.64 -8.60 2.40
N ASP A 51 12.75 -9.37 2.41
CA ASP A 51 14.06 -8.85 2.06
C ASP A 51 14.15 -8.44 0.59
N ASP A 52 13.51 -9.23 -0.29
CA ASP A 52 13.44 -8.93 -1.71
C ASP A 52 11.97 -8.84 -2.15
N PRO A 53 11.42 -7.63 -2.33
CA PRO A 53 10.04 -7.47 -2.75
C PRO A 53 9.75 -8.05 -4.15
N ALA A 54 10.79 -8.23 -4.99
CA ALA A 54 10.62 -8.90 -6.28
C ALA A 54 10.23 -10.38 -6.13
N ARG A 55 10.40 -10.96 -4.94
CA ARG A 55 10.03 -12.34 -4.63
C ARG A 55 8.74 -12.44 -3.82
N TRP A 56 7.87 -11.43 -3.90
CA TRP A 56 6.59 -11.40 -3.17
C TRP A 56 5.75 -12.67 -3.38
N PHE A 57 5.83 -13.28 -4.55
CA PHE A 57 5.06 -14.48 -4.91
C PHE A 57 5.55 -15.76 -4.23
N ASP A 58 6.71 -15.71 -3.55
CA ASP A 58 7.19 -16.81 -2.71
C ASP A 58 6.59 -16.78 -1.30
N CYS A 59 5.86 -15.75 -0.95
CA CYS A 59 5.16 -15.69 0.35
C CYS A 59 4.12 -16.81 0.46
N PRO A 60 3.86 -17.29 1.69
CA PRO A 60 2.84 -18.32 1.91
C PRO A 60 1.48 -17.94 1.34
N PRO A 61 0.64 -18.93 1.00
CA PRO A 61 -0.75 -18.66 0.61
C PRO A 61 -1.48 -17.80 1.64
N GLU A 62 -2.40 -16.97 1.17
CA GLU A 62 -3.22 -16.04 1.97
C GLU A 62 -2.42 -14.90 2.61
N SER A 63 -1.16 -14.70 2.24
CA SER A 63 -0.35 -13.58 2.75
C SER A 63 -0.90 -12.23 2.30
N ILE A 64 -0.71 -11.23 3.18
CA ILE A 64 -0.87 -9.82 2.85
C ILE A 64 0.54 -9.24 2.69
N VAL A 65 0.86 -8.72 1.52
CA VAL A 65 2.19 -8.18 1.22
C VAL A 65 2.09 -6.67 1.06
N VAL A 66 2.75 -5.92 1.94
CA VAL A 66 2.76 -4.46 1.96
C VAL A 66 4.09 -3.96 1.42
N ILE A 67 4.06 -3.21 0.32
CA ILE A 67 5.27 -2.65 -0.30
C ILE A 67 5.14 -1.13 -0.33
N ASP A 68 5.99 -0.46 0.45
CA ASP A 68 6.09 0.99 0.40
C ASP A 68 7.06 1.42 -0.71
N GLU A 69 6.86 2.64 -1.21
CA GLU A 69 7.62 3.14 -2.38
C GLU A 69 7.60 2.14 -3.53
N ALA A 70 6.41 1.60 -3.81
CA ALA A 70 6.21 0.50 -4.76
C ALA A 70 6.67 0.82 -6.18
N GLN A 71 6.81 2.09 -6.54
CA GLN A 71 7.35 2.51 -7.84
C GLN A 71 8.83 2.13 -8.01
N ARG A 72 9.53 1.82 -6.94
CA ARG A 72 10.93 1.35 -7.05
C ARG A 72 11.02 -0.02 -7.68
N LEU A 73 10.00 -0.86 -7.46
CA LEU A 73 9.88 -2.19 -8.05
C LEU A 73 9.05 -2.15 -9.34
N PHE A 74 7.83 -1.65 -9.24
CA PHE A 74 6.84 -1.66 -10.34
C PHE A 74 6.90 -0.36 -11.15
N ARG A 75 8.06 -0.04 -11.74
CA ARG A 75 8.25 1.16 -12.55
C ARG A 75 7.56 1.07 -13.90
N PRO A 76 7.07 2.19 -14.44
CA PRO A 76 6.71 2.26 -15.84
C PRO A 76 7.88 1.87 -16.74
N ARG A 77 7.61 1.10 -17.78
CA ARG A 77 8.61 0.67 -18.77
C ARG A 77 8.22 1.12 -20.16
N ALA A 78 9.23 1.21 -21.04
CA ALA A 78 8.99 1.48 -22.46
C ALA A 78 8.13 0.37 -23.08
N SER A 79 7.28 0.75 -24.03
CA SER A 79 6.47 -0.19 -24.80
C SER A 79 7.37 -1.23 -25.48
N GLY A 80 7.00 -2.51 -25.40
CA GLY A 80 7.74 -3.60 -25.99
C GLY A 80 8.92 -4.12 -25.17
N SER A 81 9.22 -3.53 -24.00
CA SER A 81 10.23 -4.09 -23.10
C SER A 81 9.73 -5.37 -22.42
N ALA A 82 10.68 -6.26 -22.07
CA ALA A 82 10.36 -7.52 -21.40
C ALA A 82 9.69 -7.26 -20.04
N VAL A 83 8.64 -8.02 -19.75
CA VAL A 83 7.93 -7.93 -18.46
C VAL A 83 8.68 -8.77 -17.43
N PRO A 84 9.14 -8.19 -16.31
CA PRO A 84 9.80 -8.95 -15.26
C PRO A 84 8.85 -9.97 -14.61
N GLU A 85 9.40 -11.04 -14.05
CA GLU A 85 8.62 -12.09 -13.41
C GLU A 85 7.75 -11.56 -12.26
N TYR A 86 8.29 -10.66 -11.43
CA TYR A 86 7.54 -10.09 -10.30
C TYR A 86 6.30 -9.31 -10.74
N GLU A 87 6.24 -8.87 -11.99
CA GLU A 87 5.07 -8.17 -12.53
C GLU A 87 4.14 -9.14 -13.27
N SER A 88 4.66 -10.06 -14.08
CA SER A 88 3.83 -11.04 -14.77
C SER A 88 3.09 -11.97 -13.80
N ARG A 89 3.70 -12.27 -12.65
CA ARG A 89 3.07 -13.06 -11.59
C ARG A 89 1.85 -12.39 -10.95
N LEU A 90 1.69 -11.08 -11.12
CA LEU A 90 0.50 -10.37 -10.62
C LEU A 90 -0.79 -10.87 -11.26
N GLU A 91 -0.72 -11.38 -12.49
CA GLU A 91 -1.89 -11.92 -13.20
C GLU A 91 -2.46 -13.17 -12.51
N THR A 92 -1.65 -13.89 -11.75
CA THR A 92 -2.02 -15.13 -11.07
C THR A 92 -2.01 -15.03 -9.54
N HIS A 93 -1.86 -13.84 -8.98
CA HIS A 93 -1.78 -13.63 -7.51
C HIS A 93 -2.97 -14.22 -6.75
N ARG A 94 -4.14 -14.29 -7.38
CA ARG A 94 -5.35 -14.82 -6.78
C ARG A 94 -5.30 -16.33 -6.51
N HIS A 95 -4.49 -17.06 -7.26
CA HIS A 95 -4.36 -18.51 -7.09
C HIS A 95 -3.79 -18.88 -5.73
N GLY A 96 -2.89 -18.05 -5.17
CA GLY A 96 -2.36 -18.23 -3.83
C GLY A 96 -3.12 -17.46 -2.75
N GLY A 97 -4.16 -16.70 -3.11
CA GLY A 97 -4.87 -15.84 -2.18
C GLY A 97 -4.04 -14.67 -1.63
N ILE A 98 -2.94 -14.32 -2.30
CA ILE A 98 -2.05 -13.23 -1.88
C ILE A 98 -2.68 -11.89 -2.24
N ASP A 99 -2.77 -11.01 -1.25
CA ASP A 99 -3.17 -9.62 -1.45
C ASP A 99 -1.92 -8.73 -1.39
N LEU A 100 -1.78 -7.84 -2.39
CA LEU A 100 -0.71 -6.85 -2.41
C LEU A 100 -1.28 -5.46 -2.08
N VAL A 101 -0.62 -4.77 -1.17
CA VAL A 101 -0.91 -3.39 -0.79
C VAL A 101 0.29 -2.55 -1.20
N LEU A 102 0.12 -1.75 -2.24
CA LEU A 102 1.19 -1.00 -2.88
C LEU A 102 1.03 0.49 -2.57
N LEU A 103 2.02 1.07 -1.89
CA LEU A 103 2.02 2.49 -1.53
C LEU A 103 2.93 3.27 -2.48
N THR A 104 2.42 4.37 -3.01
CA THR A 104 3.16 5.31 -3.85
C THR A 104 2.51 6.69 -3.77
N GLN A 105 3.16 7.72 -4.26
CA GLN A 105 2.61 9.07 -4.19
C GLN A 105 1.48 9.28 -5.20
N GLN A 106 1.63 8.77 -6.42
CA GLN A 106 0.67 8.96 -7.50
C GLN A 106 0.59 7.72 -8.40
N PRO A 107 -0.58 7.44 -9.00
CA PRO A 107 -0.76 6.26 -9.84
C PRO A 107 0.19 6.21 -11.06
N ARG A 108 0.51 7.35 -11.65
CA ARG A 108 1.39 7.43 -12.83
C ARG A 108 2.80 6.90 -12.59
N LEU A 109 3.22 6.78 -11.33
CA LEU A 109 4.54 6.27 -10.96
C LEU A 109 4.63 4.73 -11.03
N ILE A 110 3.50 4.07 -11.23
CA ILE A 110 3.37 2.62 -11.26
C ILE A 110 3.16 2.14 -12.70
N ALA A 111 3.75 0.98 -13.02
CA ALA A 111 3.63 0.35 -14.32
C ALA A 111 2.16 0.12 -14.74
N LEU A 112 1.88 0.26 -16.04
CA LEU A 112 0.53 0.14 -16.60
C LEU A 112 -0.15 -1.18 -16.23
N ASN A 113 0.55 -2.30 -16.35
CA ASN A 113 -0.01 -3.62 -16.05
C ASN A 113 -0.51 -3.72 -14.60
N VAL A 114 0.23 -3.14 -13.67
CA VAL A 114 -0.15 -3.12 -12.25
C VAL A 114 -1.41 -2.29 -12.05
N ARG A 115 -1.48 -1.14 -12.69
CA ARG A 115 -2.65 -0.25 -12.61
C ARG A 115 -3.90 -0.93 -13.17
N GLU A 116 -3.78 -1.65 -14.27
CA GLU A 116 -4.90 -2.36 -14.90
C GLU A 116 -5.39 -3.55 -14.06
N LEU A 117 -4.51 -4.15 -13.26
CA LEU A 117 -4.86 -5.25 -12.35
C LEU A 117 -5.34 -4.77 -10.97
N CYS A 118 -5.28 -3.48 -10.72
CA CYS A 118 -5.70 -2.89 -9.45
C CYS A 118 -7.21 -3.09 -9.24
N GLY A 119 -7.56 -3.75 -8.13
CA GLY A 119 -8.96 -4.00 -7.74
C GLY A 119 -9.48 -3.05 -6.68
N ARG A 120 -8.63 -2.15 -6.17
CA ARG A 120 -9.01 -1.14 -5.19
C ARG A 120 -7.94 -0.04 -5.16
N HIS A 121 -8.38 1.20 -5.27
CA HIS A 121 -7.50 2.35 -5.14
C HIS A 121 -7.97 3.22 -3.98
N LEU A 122 -7.09 3.46 -3.03
CA LEU A 122 -7.30 4.34 -1.88
C LEU A 122 -6.38 5.56 -2.03
N HIS A 123 -6.96 6.76 -2.04
CA HIS A 123 -6.19 8.01 -2.08
C HIS A 123 -6.41 8.79 -0.80
N ILE A 124 -5.34 9.09 -0.09
CA ILE A 124 -5.37 9.66 1.25
C ILE A 124 -5.02 11.13 1.20
N VAL A 125 -5.96 11.97 1.64
CA VAL A 125 -5.82 13.42 1.68
C VAL A 125 -5.99 13.91 3.10
N ARG A 126 -4.92 14.46 3.67
CA ARG A 126 -4.97 15.03 5.02
C ARG A 126 -5.82 16.29 5.03
N SER A 127 -6.70 16.39 6.00
CA SER A 127 -7.44 17.63 6.27
C SER A 127 -6.48 18.66 6.87
N PHE A 128 -6.40 19.84 6.26
CA PHE A 128 -5.48 20.89 6.65
C PHE A 128 -5.59 21.20 8.16
N GLY A 129 -4.44 21.17 8.85
CA GLY A 129 -4.37 21.49 10.29
C GLY A 129 -5.04 20.49 11.21
N MET A 130 -5.51 19.36 10.72
CA MET A 130 -6.22 18.36 11.51
C MET A 130 -5.44 17.05 11.61
N SER A 131 -5.71 16.27 12.68
CA SER A 131 -5.18 14.92 12.88
C SER A 131 -6.10 13.87 12.28
N ARG A 132 -6.53 14.13 11.05
CA ARG A 132 -7.39 13.22 10.29
C ARG A 132 -7.20 13.40 8.79
N ALA A 133 -7.59 12.38 8.04
CA ALA A 133 -7.56 12.38 6.59
C ALA A 133 -8.90 11.91 6.02
N THR A 134 -9.18 12.29 4.79
CA THR A 134 -10.22 11.67 3.98
C THR A 134 -9.58 10.62 3.10
N VAL A 135 -10.08 9.40 3.15
CA VAL A 135 -9.65 8.29 2.29
C VAL A 135 -10.68 8.16 1.17
N HIS A 136 -10.23 8.43 -0.06
CA HIS A 136 -11.06 8.28 -1.26
C HIS A 136 -10.86 6.88 -1.83
N GLU A 137 -11.94 6.16 -2.09
CA GLU A 137 -11.90 4.79 -2.58
C GLU A 137 -12.57 4.65 -3.93
N TRP A 138 -11.89 3.95 -4.86
CA TRP A 138 -12.42 3.54 -6.14
C TRP A 138 -12.23 2.03 -6.34
N PRO A 139 -13.09 1.37 -7.13
CA PRO A 139 -12.98 -0.08 -7.39
C PRO A 139 -11.90 -0.44 -8.40
N GLU A 140 -11.21 0.54 -8.94
CA GLU A 140 -10.12 0.40 -9.92
C GLU A 140 -9.12 1.54 -9.78
N CYS A 141 -8.00 1.47 -10.46
CA CYS A 141 -7.02 2.56 -10.44
C CYS A 141 -7.62 3.83 -11.05
N HIS A 142 -7.69 4.89 -10.27
CA HIS A 142 -8.18 6.21 -10.69
C HIS A 142 -6.97 7.13 -10.93
N MET A 143 -6.69 7.45 -12.19
CA MET A 143 -5.46 8.15 -12.56
C MET A 143 -5.44 9.61 -12.11
N ASN A 144 -6.55 10.32 -12.22
CA ASN A 144 -6.63 11.72 -11.80
C ASN A 144 -7.16 11.83 -10.37
N THR A 145 -6.25 11.80 -9.40
CA THR A 145 -6.60 11.86 -7.97
C THR A 145 -7.10 13.24 -7.51
N GLN A 146 -7.10 14.26 -8.40
CA GLN A 146 -7.71 15.56 -8.14
C GLN A 146 -9.23 15.54 -8.36
N THR A 147 -9.74 14.66 -9.23
CA THR A 147 -11.17 14.49 -9.46
C THR A 147 -11.71 13.37 -8.59
N ARG A 148 -12.42 13.70 -7.50
CA ARG A 148 -12.78 12.77 -6.43
C ARG A 148 -14.27 12.68 -6.13
N LYS A 149 -15.11 13.29 -6.97
CA LYS A 149 -16.55 13.35 -6.73
C LYS A 149 -17.23 11.97 -6.72
N ASP A 150 -16.71 11.02 -7.50
CA ASP A 150 -17.26 9.68 -7.63
C ASP A 150 -16.66 8.67 -6.66
N SER A 151 -15.73 9.10 -5.79
CA SER A 151 -15.11 8.24 -4.79
C SER A 151 -16.06 7.96 -3.62
N ILE A 152 -15.92 6.77 -3.04
CA ILE A 152 -16.46 6.51 -1.71
C ILE A 152 -15.52 7.16 -0.70
N LYS A 153 -16.04 7.92 0.25
CA LYS A 153 -15.25 8.69 1.20
C LYS A 153 -15.32 8.09 2.59
N HIS A 154 -14.15 7.90 3.19
CA HIS A 154 -14.00 7.47 4.57
C HIS A 154 -13.20 8.50 5.33
N ILE A 155 -13.61 8.81 6.57
CA ILE A 155 -12.81 9.67 7.44
C ILE A 155 -11.94 8.78 8.32
N TYR A 156 -10.64 9.04 8.31
CA TYR A 156 -9.68 8.36 9.15
C TYR A 156 -9.07 9.34 10.15
N SER A 157 -9.35 9.12 11.43
CA SER A 157 -8.70 9.86 12.52
C SER A 157 -7.38 9.17 12.83
N TYR A 158 -6.28 9.93 12.83
CA TYR A 158 -4.96 9.37 13.06
C TYR A 158 -4.87 8.70 14.42
N ASN A 159 -4.52 7.42 14.41
CA ASN A 159 -4.27 6.67 15.64
C ASN A 159 -2.84 6.95 16.13
N LYS A 160 -2.73 7.73 17.20
CA LYS A 160 -1.44 8.17 17.75
C LYS A 160 -0.55 7.01 18.20
N ALA A 161 -1.14 5.91 18.66
CA ALA A 161 -0.38 4.72 19.06
C ALA A 161 0.42 4.13 17.90
N VAL A 162 -0.10 4.20 16.67
CA VAL A 162 0.57 3.66 15.48
C VAL A 162 1.85 4.39 15.14
N TYR A 163 2.00 5.66 15.50
CA TYR A 163 3.24 6.41 15.32
C TYR A 163 4.43 5.76 16.05
N THR A 164 4.16 5.01 17.10
CA THR A 164 5.21 4.30 17.86
C THR A 164 5.63 2.98 17.21
N TRP A 165 4.93 2.55 16.15
CA TRP A 165 5.18 1.26 15.50
C TRP A 165 6.28 1.30 14.45
N TYR A 166 6.63 2.50 13.97
CA TYR A 166 7.61 2.66 12.90
C TYR A 166 8.34 3.99 13.02
N LYS A 167 9.50 4.09 12.36
CA LYS A 167 10.24 5.35 12.26
C LYS A 167 9.66 6.17 11.09
N SER A 168 8.93 7.22 11.43
CA SER A 168 8.36 8.12 10.42
C SER A 168 9.35 9.22 10.06
N SER A 169 9.64 9.39 8.78
CA SER A 169 10.33 10.57 8.26
C SER A 169 9.42 11.81 8.29
N GLU A 170 8.12 11.59 8.44
CA GLU A 170 7.08 12.63 8.41
C GLU A 170 6.86 13.27 9.79
N ALA A 171 7.35 12.65 10.86
CA ALA A 171 7.20 13.16 12.23
C ALA A 171 7.96 14.46 12.50
N ASN A 172 8.87 14.86 11.62
CA ASN A 172 9.71 16.05 11.77
C ASN A 172 9.25 17.25 10.94
N THR A 173 8.07 17.21 10.34
CA THR A 173 7.57 18.28 9.47
C THR A 173 6.48 19.15 10.12
N TYR A 174 6.45 19.19 11.45
CA TYR A 174 5.51 20.04 12.20
C TYR A 174 6.24 20.92 13.20
#